data_fa7b9ec67203ad4e6d28349d3d8c536c
#
_entry.id   fa7b9ec67203ad4e6d28349d3d8c536c
#
_cell.length_a   1.000
_cell.length_b   1.000
_cell.length_c   1.000
_cell.angle_alpha   90.00
_cell.angle_beta   90.00
_cell.angle_gamma   90.00
#
_symmetry.space_group_name_H-M   'P 1'
#
loop_
_entity.id
_entity.type
_entity.pdbx_description
1 polymer ?
#
loop_
_entity_poly.entity_id
_entity_poly.type
_entity_poly.pdbx_seq_one_letter_code
_entity_poly.pdbx_strand_id
1 'polypeptide(L)'
;MKADAVKIADHVYWVGVLDWDLRKYHGYTLHGTTYNAYLIFGEDRVALIDNTYPGASAQMWARIRNACESEGRPYSLDVTIQNHIERDHSGALTEIHQKFPVAPIYCTEIAVKGLKRHYAPLDEAPFTTVKTGSELELGGKTCLFLEAPLLHWPDSMFTFLKEDGLLFSNDAFGQHLCVAQRYDADVPEHVLMQASKKFYANLITPLSAMVLKKMDEISELGLLDRIRLIAPSHGQIWTDPTKIIQAYADWASGKTKKKATKDANNTRRRKSLER
;
A
#
# COMPACT_ATOMS: atom_id res chain seq x y z
N MET A 1 12.46 -20.27 -10.90
CA MET A 1 11.10 -20.29 -10.32
C MET A 1 10.24 -19.35 -11.16
N LYS A 2 9.18 -19.86 -11.81
CA LYS A 2 8.19 -18.95 -12.45
C LYS A 2 7.52 -18.19 -11.32
N ALA A 3 7.63 -16.89 -11.32
CA ALA A 3 6.90 -16.02 -10.40
C ALA A 3 5.72 -15.43 -11.18
N ASP A 4 4.54 -15.99 -10.96
CA ASP A 4 3.35 -15.54 -11.68
C ASP A 4 2.83 -14.24 -11.05
N ALA A 5 2.49 -13.27 -11.89
CA ALA A 5 1.74 -12.08 -11.51
C ALA A 5 0.30 -12.48 -11.14
N VAL A 6 -0.32 -11.75 -10.22
CA VAL A 6 -1.71 -12.02 -9.84
C VAL A 6 -2.60 -10.90 -10.36
N LYS A 7 -3.51 -11.22 -11.27
CA LYS A 7 -4.52 -10.26 -11.76
C LYS A 7 -5.47 -9.90 -10.62
N ILE A 8 -5.57 -8.61 -10.26
CA ILE A 8 -6.37 -8.12 -9.13
C ILE A 8 -7.59 -7.30 -9.57
N ALA A 9 -7.54 -6.75 -10.76
CA ALA A 9 -8.64 -6.10 -11.45
C ALA A 9 -8.40 -6.22 -12.97
N ASP A 10 -9.30 -5.71 -13.77
CA ASP A 10 -9.11 -5.78 -15.22
C ASP A 10 -7.89 -4.94 -15.62
N HIS A 11 -6.94 -5.60 -16.32
CA HIS A 11 -5.66 -5.00 -16.71
C HIS A 11 -4.82 -4.46 -15.54
N VAL A 12 -5.02 -4.97 -14.31
CA VAL A 12 -4.26 -4.60 -13.11
C VAL A 12 -3.71 -5.84 -12.42
N TYR A 13 -2.41 -5.82 -12.13
CA TYR A 13 -1.69 -6.98 -11.58
C TYR A 13 -0.90 -6.62 -10.33
N TRP A 14 -0.95 -7.50 -9.32
CA TRP A 14 0.03 -7.52 -8.27
C TRP A 14 1.33 -8.15 -8.80
N VAL A 15 2.43 -7.42 -8.68
CA VAL A 15 3.78 -7.82 -9.14
C VAL A 15 4.83 -7.74 -8.04
N GLY A 16 4.41 -7.69 -6.79
CA GLY A 16 5.27 -7.52 -5.62
C GLY A 16 6.14 -8.73 -5.30
N VAL A 17 6.69 -8.73 -4.09
CA VAL A 17 7.66 -9.71 -3.59
C VAL A 17 7.13 -10.37 -2.32
N LEU A 18 7.39 -11.67 -2.16
CA LEU A 18 7.13 -12.45 -0.95
C LEU A 18 8.45 -12.62 -0.19
N ASP A 19 8.53 -12.06 1.00
CA ASP A 19 9.65 -12.23 1.93
C ASP A 19 9.21 -13.10 3.11
N TRP A 20 9.44 -14.42 2.95
CA TRP A 20 9.08 -15.43 3.94
C TRP A 20 9.99 -15.39 5.18
N ASP A 21 11.19 -14.79 5.06
CA ASP A 21 12.25 -14.93 6.05
C ASP A 21 12.39 -13.72 6.96
N LEU A 22 11.71 -12.63 6.68
CA LEU A 22 11.74 -11.45 7.53
C LEU A 22 11.09 -11.74 8.89
N ARG A 23 11.84 -11.52 9.98
CA ARG A 23 11.39 -11.82 11.36
C ARG A 23 11.31 -10.59 12.25
N LYS A 24 11.97 -9.49 11.87
CA LYS A 24 11.97 -8.23 12.63
C LYS A 24 11.97 -7.07 11.66
N TYR A 25 11.07 -6.13 11.88
CA TYR A 25 11.00 -4.86 11.17
C TYR A 25 10.36 -3.81 12.08
N HIS A 26 10.68 -2.55 11.93
CA HIS A 26 10.16 -1.45 12.77
C HIS A 26 10.18 -1.73 14.30
N GLY A 27 11.16 -2.49 14.78
CA GLY A 27 11.30 -2.79 16.20
C GLY A 27 10.42 -3.92 16.74
N TYR A 28 9.64 -4.61 15.92
CA TYR A 28 8.81 -5.73 16.35
C TYR A 28 8.98 -7.01 15.52
N THR A 29 8.59 -8.14 16.10
CA THR A 29 8.66 -9.46 15.46
C THR A 29 7.48 -9.69 14.53
N LEU A 30 7.71 -10.37 13.40
CA LEU A 30 6.70 -10.69 12.40
C LEU A 30 6.92 -12.07 11.77
N HIS A 31 6.00 -12.51 10.94
CA HIS A 31 6.01 -13.81 10.25
C HIS A 31 6.12 -13.62 8.74
N GLY A 32 7.24 -13.04 8.30
CA GLY A 32 7.43 -12.61 6.93
C GLY A 32 6.68 -11.32 6.61
N THR A 33 6.88 -10.83 5.41
CA THR A 33 6.17 -9.69 4.84
C THR A 33 6.02 -9.83 3.34
N THR A 34 5.31 -8.92 2.73
CA THR A 34 5.32 -8.71 1.28
C THR A 34 5.77 -7.30 1.00
N TYR A 35 6.40 -7.07 -0.14
CA TYR A 35 6.62 -5.75 -0.70
C TYR A 35 5.74 -5.66 -1.94
N ASN A 36 4.57 -5.08 -1.78
CA ASN A 36 3.58 -5.06 -2.84
C ASN A 36 3.89 -3.95 -3.84
N ALA A 37 3.92 -4.33 -5.09
CA ALA A 37 3.99 -3.44 -6.24
C ALA A 37 2.87 -3.83 -7.21
N TYR A 38 2.38 -2.86 -7.98
CA TYR A 38 1.22 -3.08 -8.84
C TYR A 38 1.50 -2.55 -10.23
N LEU A 39 1.08 -3.31 -11.26
CA LEU A 39 1.24 -2.94 -12.65
C LEU A 39 -0.15 -2.70 -13.25
N ILE A 40 -0.33 -1.54 -13.87
CA ILE A 40 -1.56 -1.13 -14.53
C ILE A 40 -1.29 -1.00 -16.02
N PHE A 41 -2.09 -1.67 -16.83
CA PHE A 41 -2.10 -1.52 -18.27
C PHE A 41 -3.28 -0.65 -18.68
N GLY A 42 -3.02 0.59 -19.03
CA GLY A 42 -3.95 1.40 -19.80
C GLY A 42 -3.80 1.11 -21.30
N GLU A 43 -4.67 1.64 -22.13
CA GLU A 43 -4.57 1.49 -23.59
C GLU A 43 -3.28 2.12 -24.10
N ASP A 44 -2.92 3.31 -23.59
CA ASP A 44 -1.78 4.11 -24.05
C ASP A 44 -0.51 3.88 -23.24
N ARG A 45 -0.60 3.63 -21.92
CA ARG A 45 0.53 3.62 -21.00
C ARG A 45 0.48 2.47 -20.02
N VAL A 46 1.67 1.99 -19.64
CA VAL A 46 1.86 1.00 -18.56
C VAL A 46 2.49 1.72 -17.35
N ALA A 47 1.81 1.66 -16.21
CA ALA A 47 2.26 2.29 -14.97
C ALA A 47 2.62 1.24 -13.91
N LEU A 48 3.77 1.42 -13.24
CA LEU A 48 4.17 0.66 -12.06
C LEU A 48 3.93 1.51 -10.81
N ILE A 49 3.18 1.00 -9.85
CA ILE A 49 2.97 1.62 -8.55
C ILE A 49 3.85 0.95 -7.50
N ASP A 50 4.71 1.75 -6.86
CA ASP A 50 5.69 1.35 -5.88
C ASP A 50 6.61 0.22 -6.38
N ASN A 51 7.54 -0.21 -5.56
CA ASN A 51 8.44 -1.30 -5.88
C ASN A 51 8.86 -2.06 -4.62
N THR A 52 10.10 -2.51 -4.48
CA THR A 52 10.47 -3.48 -3.46
C THR A 52 11.75 -3.07 -2.72
N TYR A 53 12.03 -3.78 -1.64
CA TYR A 53 13.27 -3.64 -0.87
C TYR A 53 14.52 -3.84 -1.76
N PRO A 54 15.63 -3.11 -1.50
CA PRO A 54 16.86 -3.27 -2.27
C PRO A 54 17.35 -4.72 -2.33
N GLY A 55 17.65 -5.19 -3.53
CA GLY A 55 18.12 -6.57 -3.77
C GLY A 55 17.02 -7.64 -3.82
N ALA A 56 15.74 -7.29 -3.58
CA ALA A 56 14.62 -8.22 -3.70
C ALA A 56 13.89 -8.17 -5.06
N SER A 57 14.32 -7.31 -5.98
CA SER A 57 13.63 -6.97 -7.23
C SER A 57 13.44 -8.13 -8.23
N ALA A 58 14.22 -9.20 -8.12
CA ALA A 58 14.18 -10.32 -9.08
C ALA A 58 12.78 -10.95 -9.22
N GLN A 59 12.05 -11.12 -8.11
CA GLN A 59 10.68 -11.64 -8.14
C GLN A 59 9.73 -10.63 -8.83
N MET A 60 9.86 -9.35 -8.52
CA MET A 60 9.07 -8.27 -9.14
C MET A 60 9.29 -8.24 -10.65
N TRP A 61 10.54 -8.27 -11.12
CA TRP A 61 10.85 -8.28 -12.54
C TRP A 61 10.29 -9.51 -13.27
N ALA A 62 10.33 -10.68 -12.63
CA ALA A 62 9.75 -11.89 -13.22
C ALA A 62 8.23 -11.76 -13.37
N ARG A 63 7.54 -11.18 -12.37
CA ARG A 63 6.10 -10.95 -12.40
C ARG A 63 5.69 -9.87 -13.39
N ILE A 64 6.45 -8.78 -13.50
CA ILE A 64 6.20 -7.75 -14.51
C ILE A 64 6.26 -8.36 -15.92
N ARG A 65 7.28 -9.20 -16.19
CA ARG A 65 7.38 -9.91 -17.47
C ARG A 65 6.19 -10.81 -17.71
N ASN A 66 5.81 -11.61 -16.71
CA ASN A 66 4.64 -12.50 -16.81
C ASN A 66 3.33 -11.73 -17.05
N ALA A 67 3.13 -10.59 -16.36
CA ALA A 67 1.96 -9.73 -16.61
C ALA A 67 1.95 -9.17 -18.03
N CYS A 68 3.09 -8.68 -18.55
CA CYS A 68 3.21 -8.21 -19.93
C CYS A 68 2.89 -9.32 -20.93
N GLU A 69 3.42 -10.53 -20.73
CA GLU A 69 3.12 -11.70 -21.56
C GLU A 69 1.62 -12.05 -21.52
N SER A 70 0.99 -11.99 -20.34
CA SER A 70 -0.43 -12.28 -20.17
C SER A 70 -1.35 -11.27 -20.88
N GLU A 71 -0.93 -10.01 -20.96
CA GLU A 71 -1.66 -8.94 -21.66
C GLU A 71 -1.27 -8.81 -23.13
N GLY A 72 -0.32 -9.61 -23.61
CA GLY A 72 0.20 -9.48 -24.99
C GLY A 72 0.87 -8.13 -25.25
N ARG A 73 1.42 -7.49 -24.22
CA ARG A 73 2.06 -6.17 -24.27
C ARG A 73 3.59 -6.29 -24.25
N PRO A 74 4.30 -5.34 -24.86
CA PRO A 74 5.75 -5.25 -24.74
C PRO A 74 6.19 -5.13 -23.27
N TYR A 75 7.36 -5.68 -22.96
CA TYR A 75 8.00 -5.49 -21.66
C TYR A 75 8.56 -4.07 -21.55
N SER A 76 7.69 -3.12 -21.19
CA SER A 76 8.00 -1.70 -21.06
C SER A 76 7.27 -1.11 -19.86
N LEU A 77 7.80 -0.01 -19.35
CA LEU A 77 7.14 0.87 -18.39
C LEU A 77 7.15 2.29 -18.95
N ASP A 78 6.00 2.92 -18.96
CA ASP A 78 5.84 4.29 -19.43
C ASP A 78 5.80 5.28 -18.27
N VAL A 79 5.42 4.82 -17.08
CA VAL A 79 5.29 5.63 -15.87
C VAL A 79 5.66 4.82 -14.64
N THR A 80 6.31 5.45 -13.67
CA THR A 80 6.44 4.95 -12.30
C THR A 80 5.69 5.88 -11.35
N ILE A 81 4.85 5.34 -10.48
CA ILE A 81 4.17 6.06 -9.42
C ILE A 81 4.79 5.63 -8.10
N GLN A 82 5.34 6.57 -7.33
CA GLN A 82 5.98 6.29 -6.05
C GLN A 82 5.14 6.91 -4.93
N ASN A 83 4.32 6.08 -4.27
CA ASN A 83 3.44 6.54 -3.20
C ASN A 83 4.20 6.84 -1.91
N HIS A 84 5.36 6.18 -1.70
CA HIS A 84 6.17 6.35 -0.48
C HIS A 84 7.64 6.03 -0.74
N ILE A 85 8.54 6.76 -0.09
CA ILE A 85 9.99 6.68 -0.35
C ILE A 85 10.75 5.78 0.63
N GLU A 86 10.10 5.13 1.59
CA GLU A 86 10.80 4.15 2.43
C GLU A 86 11.43 3.07 1.56
N ARG A 87 12.57 2.55 1.99
CA ARG A 87 13.44 1.71 1.14
C ARG A 87 12.78 0.41 0.68
N ASP A 88 11.82 -0.08 1.39
CA ASP A 88 11.08 -1.30 1.04
C ASP A 88 9.98 -1.08 -0.02
N HIS A 89 9.71 0.18 -0.37
CA HIS A 89 8.80 0.58 -1.45
C HIS A 89 9.53 1.31 -2.58
N SER A 90 10.77 1.77 -2.35
CA SER A 90 11.54 2.55 -3.32
C SER A 90 12.91 1.94 -3.68
N GLY A 91 13.28 0.81 -3.06
CA GLY A 91 14.63 0.26 -3.17
C GLY A 91 15.04 -0.23 -4.55
N ALA A 92 14.09 -0.55 -5.42
CA ALA A 92 14.36 -0.92 -6.82
C ALA A 92 14.25 0.28 -7.78
N LEU A 93 13.92 1.49 -7.31
CA LEU A 93 13.64 2.64 -8.18
C LEU A 93 14.84 3.03 -9.06
N THR A 94 16.05 2.88 -8.55
CA THR A 94 17.28 3.10 -9.34
C THR A 94 17.39 2.10 -10.49
N GLU A 95 17.09 0.81 -10.26
CA GLU A 95 17.09 -0.22 -11.30
C GLU A 95 16.00 0.07 -12.35
N ILE A 96 14.81 0.53 -11.89
CA ILE A 96 13.70 0.90 -12.76
C ILE A 96 14.12 2.06 -13.67
N HIS A 97 14.69 3.14 -13.11
CA HIS A 97 15.14 4.29 -13.87
C HIS A 97 16.26 3.93 -14.86
N GLN A 98 17.22 3.10 -14.46
CA GLN A 98 18.28 2.62 -15.38
C GLN A 98 17.72 1.85 -16.57
N LYS A 99 16.67 1.06 -16.34
CA LYS A 99 16.05 0.23 -17.38
C LYS A 99 15.08 1.01 -18.26
N PHE A 100 14.38 1.99 -17.70
CA PHE A 100 13.37 2.83 -18.36
C PHE A 100 13.63 4.31 -18.07
N PRO A 101 14.73 4.87 -18.57
CA PRO A 101 15.23 6.20 -18.17
C PRO A 101 14.30 7.36 -18.55
N VAL A 102 13.40 7.14 -19.51
CA VAL A 102 12.43 8.15 -19.97
C VAL A 102 11.09 8.08 -19.24
N ALA A 103 10.86 7.03 -18.46
CA ALA A 103 9.62 6.87 -17.69
C ALA A 103 9.60 7.86 -16.51
N PRO A 104 8.70 8.86 -16.50
CA PRO A 104 8.61 9.81 -15.42
C PRO A 104 8.17 9.15 -14.11
N ILE A 105 8.71 9.68 -12.99
CA ILE A 105 8.38 9.25 -11.64
C ILE A 105 7.38 10.24 -11.05
N TYR A 106 6.14 9.81 -10.89
CA TYR A 106 5.05 10.58 -10.26
C TYR A 106 5.10 10.39 -8.75
N CYS A 107 5.29 11.46 -8.01
CA CYS A 107 5.32 11.44 -6.55
C CYS A 107 5.08 12.84 -5.96
N THR A 108 4.98 12.96 -4.64
CA THR A 108 4.85 14.27 -3.98
C THR A 108 6.15 15.07 -4.06
N GLU A 109 6.07 16.39 -3.88
CA GLU A 109 7.26 17.27 -3.86
C GLU A 109 8.25 16.86 -2.75
N ILE A 110 7.72 16.41 -1.59
CA ILE A 110 8.55 15.93 -0.48
C ILE A 110 9.27 14.64 -0.87
N ALA A 111 8.57 13.75 -1.57
CA ALA A 111 9.16 12.50 -2.08
C ALA A 111 10.32 12.76 -3.04
N VAL A 112 10.21 13.72 -3.98
CA VAL A 112 11.32 14.09 -4.88
C VAL A 112 12.58 14.45 -4.09
N LYS A 113 12.44 15.33 -3.08
CA LYS A 113 13.56 15.77 -2.23
C LYS A 113 14.20 14.60 -1.45
N GLY A 114 13.36 13.69 -0.97
CA GLY A 114 13.81 12.49 -0.25
C GLY A 114 14.50 11.48 -1.17
N LEU A 115 13.92 11.16 -2.32
CA LEU A 115 14.46 10.21 -3.29
C LEU A 115 15.84 10.64 -3.81
N LYS A 116 16.02 11.92 -4.14
CA LYS A 116 17.32 12.46 -4.55
C LYS A 116 18.38 12.35 -3.46
N ARG A 117 18.00 12.47 -2.18
CA ARG A 117 18.93 12.26 -1.06
C ARG A 117 19.25 10.79 -0.79
N HIS A 118 18.28 9.89 -1.02
CA HIS A 118 18.44 8.46 -0.80
C HIS A 118 19.21 7.78 -1.94
N TYR A 119 19.06 8.27 -3.17
CA TYR A 119 19.52 7.60 -4.38
C TYR A 119 20.15 8.60 -5.35
N ALA A 120 21.47 8.83 -5.26
CA ALA A 120 22.21 9.72 -6.16
C ALA A 120 21.96 9.49 -7.66
N PRO A 121 21.77 8.24 -8.16
CA PRO A 121 21.41 8.01 -9.57
C PRO A 121 20.09 8.62 -10.03
N LEU A 122 19.24 9.10 -9.10
CA LEU A 122 17.95 9.73 -9.41
C LEU A 122 18.03 11.25 -9.49
N ASP A 123 19.18 11.88 -9.38
CA ASP A 123 19.30 13.34 -9.42
C ASP A 123 18.76 13.94 -10.72
N GLU A 124 19.01 13.26 -11.86
CA GLU A 124 18.55 13.66 -13.19
C GLU A 124 17.32 12.89 -13.67
N ALA A 125 16.68 12.09 -12.81
CA ALA A 125 15.48 11.35 -13.19
C ALA A 125 14.31 12.30 -13.50
N PRO A 126 13.44 11.94 -14.47
CA PRO A 126 12.29 12.76 -14.85
C PRO A 126 11.18 12.67 -13.80
N PHE A 127 11.22 13.51 -12.79
CA PHE A 127 10.16 13.59 -11.79
C PHE A 127 8.99 14.45 -12.26
N THR A 128 7.78 13.99 -11.94
CA THR A 128 6.53 14.76 -12.05
C THR A 128 5.88 14.85 -10.68
N THR A 129 5.80 16.07 -10.14
CA THR A 129 5.18 16.31 -8.84
C THR A 129 3.67 16.32 -8.94
N VAL A 130 3.00 15.66 -8.00
CA VAL A 130 1.54 15.58 -7.91
C VAL A 130 1.06 16.05 -6.54
N LYS A 131 -0.22 16.44 -6.49
CA LYS A 131 -0.96 16.86 -5.30
C LYS A 131 -2.30 16.15 -5.24
N THR A 132 -2.99 16.26 -4.11
CA THR A 132 -4.40 15.86 -4.01
C THR A 132 -5.22 16.50 -5.14
N GLY A 133 -5.94 15.67 -5.89
CA GLY A 133 -6.74 16.06 -7.04
C GLY A 133 -6.00 16.06 -8.38
N SER A 134 -4.67 15.86 -8.42
CA SER A 134 -3.95 15.62 -9.69
C SER A 134 -4.36 14.28 -10.29
N GLU A 135 -4.42 14.20 -11.61
CA GLU A 135 -4.81 12.99 -12.34
C GLU A 135 -3.73 12.61 -13.36
N LEU A 136 -3.62 11.31 -13.61
CA LEU A 136 -2.80 10.73 -14.66
C LEU A 136 -3.65 9.79 -15.49
N GLU A 137 -3.84 10.13 -16.77
CA GLU A 137 -4.52 9.29 -17.74
C GLU A 137 -3.56 8.24 -18.32
N LEU A 138 -4.00 6.99 -18.35
CA LEU A 138 -3.24 5.87 -18.90
C LEU A 138 -3.84 5.31 -20.21
N GLY A 139 -4.95 5.89 -20.69
CA GLY A 139 -5.81 5.35 -21.73
C GLY A 139 -6.86 4.41 -21.15
N GLY A 140 -8.09 4.92 -20.97
CA GLY A 140 -9.21 4.17 -20.36
C GLY A 140 -9.10 3.89 -18.87
N LYS A 141 -8.02 4.32 -18.22
CA LYS A 141 -7.79 4.22 -16.77
C LYS A 141 -7.16 5.51 -16.25
N THR A 142 -7.70 6.02 -15.16
CA THR A 142 -7.31 7.30 -14.55
C THR A 142 -6.83 7.08 -13.12
N CYS A 143 -5.58 7.42 -12.84
CA CYS A 143 -5.03 7.50 -11.50
C CYS A 143 -5.30 8.89 -10.90
N LEU A 144 -6.04 8.96 -9.81
CA LEU A 144 -6.24 10.15 -8.99
C LEU A 144 -5.29 10.11 -7.79
N PHE A 145 -4.51 11.16 -7.56
CA PHE A 145 -3.56 11.22 -6.45
C PHE A 145 -4.15 11.93 -5.24
N LEU A 146 -3.84 11.41 -4.06
CA LEU A 146 -4.29 11.93 -2.77
C LEU A 146 -3.08 11.99 -1.83
N GLU A 147 -2.55 13.17 -1.56
CA GLU A 147 -1.49 13.32 -0.56
C GLU A 147 -1.98 12.80 0.80
N ALA A 148 -1.18 11.99 1.46
CA ALA A 148 -1.49 11.40 2.76
C ALA A 148 -0.34 11.64 3.76
N PRO A 149 0.07 12.92 3.98
CA PRO A 149 1.22 13.23 4.80
C PRO A 149 1.07 12.66 6.21
N LEU A 150 2.15 12.06 6.72
CA LEU A 150 2.21 11.38 8.00
C LEU A 150 1.32 10.12 8.11
N LEU A 151 1.04 9.48 6.95
CA LEU A 151 0.51 8.11 6.91
C LEU A 151 1.44 7.16 6.14
N HIS A 152 2.69 6.76 6.63
CA HIS A 152 3.10 7.22 7.98
C HIS A 152 4.28 8.23 7.93
N TRP A 153 4.81 8.57 6.74
CA TRP A 153 5.85 9.57 6.53
C TRP A 153 5.29 10.83 5.85
N PRO A 154 6.04 11.97 5.88
CA PRO A 154 5.57 13.22 5.29
C PRO A 154 5.34 13.19 3.77
N ASP A 155 6.03 12.28 3.07
CA ASP A 155 5.99 12.12 1.60
C ASP A 155 4.83 11.25 1.12
N SER A 156 4.17 10.51 2.02
CA SER A 156 3.17 9.49 1.68
C SER A 156 2.00 10.06 0.88
N MET A 157 1.55 9.31 -0.11
CA MET A 157 0.33 9.56 -0.87
C MET A 157 -0.40 8.25 -1.17
N PHE A 158 -1.66 8.36 -1.56
CA PHE A 158 -2.46 7.28 -2.12
C PHE A 158 -2.68 7.52 -3.60
N THR A 159 -2.84 6.44 -4.35
CA THR A 159 -3.29 6.47 -5.74
C THR A 159 -4.62 5.76 -5.84
N PHE A 160 -5.66 6.43 -6.37
CA PHE A 160 -6.98 5.84 -6.57
C PHE A 160 -7.24 5.65 -8.07
N LEU A 161 -7.43 4.41 -8.50
CA LEU A 161 -7.80 4.05 -9.88
C LEU A 161 -9.32 4.16 -10.01
N LYS A 162 -9.78 5.16 -10.74
CA LYS A 162 -11.18 5.62 -10.72
C LYS A 162 -12.15 4.60 -11.28
N GLU A 163 -11.80 3.94 -12.37
CA GLU A 163 -12.65 3.00 -13.12
C GLU A 163 -12.88 1.70 -12.34
N ASP A 164 -11.85 1.23 -11.64
CA ASP A 164 -11.88 -0.02 -10.88
C ASP A 164 -12.32 0.18 -9.41
N GLY A 165 -12.33 1.42 -8.92
CA GLY A 165 -12.54 1.70 -7.51
C GLY A 165 -11.43 1.13 -6.62
N LEU A 166 -10.20 1.10 -7.12
CA LEU A 166 -9.06 0.46 -6.48
C LEU A 166 -8.16 1.51 -5.81
N LEU A 167 -8.01 1.43 -4.50
CA LEU A 167 -7.15 2.30 -3.72
C LEU A 167 -5.80 1.64 -3.44
N PHE A 168 -4.73 2.17 -4.00
CA PHE A 168 -3.36 1.86 -3.61
C PHE A 168 -2.97 2.76 -2.45
N SER A 169 -3.04 2.20 -1.25
CA SER A 169 -3.01 2.97 0.01
C SER A 169 -1.63 3.06 0.66
N ASN A 170 -0.60 2.59 -0.03
CA ASN A 170 0.73 2.47 0.56
C ASN A 170 0.67 1.68 1.88
N ASP A 171 1.34 2.10 2.93
CA ASP A 171 1.38 1.41 4.23
C ASP A 171 0.06 1.43 5.00
N ALA A 172 -0.78 2.43 4.74
CA ALA A 172 -2.09 2.46 5.38
C ALA A 172 -2.89 1.19 5.00
N PHE A 173 -3.57 0.64 6.00
CA PHE A 173 -4.33 -0.61 5.87
C PHE A 173 -3.49 -1.88 5.64
N GLY A 174 -2.15 -1.76 5.65
CA GLY A 174 -1.22 -2.86 5.47
C GLY A 174 -1.06 -3.75 6.69
N GLN A 175 -0.39 -4.88 6.46
CA GLN A 175 0.00 -5.84 7.50
C GLN A 175 1.26 -6.60 7.12
N HIS A 176 2.20 -6.75 8.05
CA HIS A 176 3.34 -7.63 7.85
C HIS A 176 2.93 -9.08 8.09
N LEU A 177 2.54 -9.71 7.01
CA LEU A 177 2.16 -11.12 6.94
C LEU A 177 2.55 -11.68 5.58
N CYS A 178 3.34 -12.74 5.54
CA CYS A 178 3.67 -13.45 4.32
C CYS A 178 2.90 -14.76 4.25
N VAL A 179 1.97 -14.86 3.32
CA VAL A 179 1.27 -16.11 2.94
C VAL A 179 1.18 -16.17 1.42
N ALA A 180 0.87 -17.37 0.88
CA ALA A 180 0.78 -17.55 -0.57
C ALA A 180 -0.42 -16.82 -1.20
N GLN A 181 -1.50 -16.65 -0.44
CA GLN A 181 -2.73 -15.99 -0.86
C GLN A 181 -2.54 -14.47 -0.96
N ARG A 182 -3.25 -13.83 -1.89
CA ARG A 182 -3.17 -12.38 -2.08
C ARG A 182 -4.33 -11.61 -1.47
N TYR A 183 -5.46 -12.27 -1.25
CA TYR A 183 -6.68 -11.61 -0.78
C TYR A 183 -6.97 -11.90 0.69
N ASP A 184 -7.62 -10.94 1.34
CA ASP A 184 -8.08 -11.04 2.72
C ASP A 184 -9.04 -12.21 2.94
N ALA A 185 -9.91 -12.47 1.96
CA ALA A 185 -10.90 -13.55 2.00
C ALA A 185 -10.28 -14.96 2.07
N ASP A 186 -9.03 -15.11 1.63
CA ASP A 186 -8.31 -16.40 1.59
C ASP A 186 -7.50 -16.67 2.86
N VAL A 187 -7.50 -15.75 3.82
CA VAL A 187 -6.73 -15.84 5.08
C VAL A 187 -7.69 -15.84 6.26
N PRO A 188 -7.47 -16.67 7.29
CA PRO A 188 -8.31 -16.64 8.48
C PRO A 188 -8.37 -15.23 9.09
N GLU A 189 -9.59 -14.69 9.26
CA GLU A 189 -9.82 -13.31 9.66
C GLU A 189 -9.05 -12.91 10.93
N HIS A 190 -9.05 -13.80 11.94
CA HIS A 190 -8.36 -13.51 13.20
C HIS A 190 -6.85 -13.34 13.02
N VAL A 191 -6.21 -14.10 12.11
CA VAL A 191 -4.77 -13.98 11.78
C VAL A 191 -4.51 -12.65 11.10
N LEU A 192 -5.31 -12.32 10.08
CA LEU A 192 -5.17 -11.09 9.31
C LEU A 192 -5.40 -9.85 10.17
N MET A 193 -6.49 -9.82 10.93
CA MET A 193 -6.82 -8.68 11.80
C MET A 193 -5.82 -8.52 12.96
N GLN A 194 -5.24 -9.62 13.47
CA GLN A 194 -4.17 -9.55 14.46
C GLN A 194 -2.90 -8.92 13.85
N ALA A 195 -2.52 -9.32 12.64
CA ALA A 195 -1.37 -8.74 11.93
C ALA A 195 -1.60 -7.25 11.63
N SER A 196 -2.78 -6.88 11.10
CA SER A 196 -3.16 -5.50 10.82
C SER A 196 -3.17 -4.62 12.08
N LYS A 197 -3.73 -5.12 13.17
CA LYS A 197 -3.73 -4.41 14.46
C LYS A 197 -2.32 -4.22 15.00
N LYS A 198 -1.45 -5.22 14.83
CA LYS A 198 -0.04 -5.14 15.25
C LYS A 198 0.71 -4.11 14.42
N PHE A 199 0.48 -4.07 13.10
CA PHE A 199 1.01 -3.06 12.19
C PHE A 199 0.57 -1.66 12.62
N TYR A 200 -0.74 -1.45 12.77
CA TYR A 200 -1.32 -0.18 13.24
C TYR A 200 -0.70 0.27 14.58
N ALA A 201 -0.62 -0.64 15.54
CA ALA A 201 -0.13 -0.34 16.88
C ALA A 201 1.33 0.14 16.91
N ASN A 202 2.16 -0.36 16.03
CA ASN A 202 3.58 -0.03 16.00
C ASN A 202 3.92 1.17 15.11
N LEU A 203 3.20 1.37 13.99
CA LEU A 203 3.53 2.41 13.00
C LEU A 203 2.56 3.59 13.04
N ILE A 204 1.26 3.31 13.18
CA ILE A 204 0.21 4.30 12.91
C ILE A 204 -0.36 4.94 14.18
N THR A 205 -0.31 4.28 15.34
CA THR A 205 -0.92 4.79 16.58
C THR A 205 -0.55 6.23 16.93
N PRO A 206 0.71 6.69 16.84
CA PRO A 206 1.06 8.08 17.11
C PRO A 206 0.41 9.07 16.16
N LEU A 207 -0.02 8.59 14.99
CA LEU A 207 -0.54 9.36 13.86
C LEU A 207 -2.07 9.20 13.70
N SER A 208 -2.74 8.66 14.72
CA SER A 208 -4.19 8.37 14.67
C SER A 208 -5.06 9.58 14.27
N ALA A 209 -4.65 10.80 14.64
CA ALA A 209 -5.34 12.01 14.21
C ALA A 209 -5.27 12.22 12.69
N MET A 210 -4.16 11.83 12.06
CA MET A 210 -3.98 11.92 10.60
C MET A 210 -4.83 10.87 9.87
N VAL A 211 -5.01 9.68 10.48
CA VAL A 211 -5.94 8.66 9.96
C VAL A 211 -7.36 9.23 9.88
N LEU A 212 -7.87 9.79 10.96
CA LEU A 212 -9.23 10.36 10.98
C LEU A 212 -9.38 11.49 9.97
N LYS A 213 -8.41 12.43 9.96
CA LYS A 213 -8.41 13.53 8.99
C LYS A 213 -8.43 13.04 7.53
N LYS A 214 -7.65 11.98 7.20
CA LYS A 214 -7.62 11.45 5.84
C LYS A 214 -8.92 10.71 5.49
N MET A 215 -9.53 10.02 6.44
CA MET A 215 -10.84 9.39 6.22
C MET A 215 -11.92 10.43 5.95
N ASP A 216 -11.93 11.53 6.71
CA ASP A 216 -12.86 12.65 6.49
C ASP A 216 -12.67 13.25 5.10
N GLU A 217 -11.42 13.54 4.69
CA GLU A 217 -11.08 14.05 3.36
C GLU A 217 -11.54 13.12 2.23
N ILE A 218 -11.29 11.82 2.34
CA ILE A 218 -11.73 10.82 1.34
C ILE A 218 -13.26 10.78 1.27
N SER A 219 -13.95 10.93 2.39
CA SER A 219 -15.41 11.01 2.46
C SER A 219 -15.94 12.29 1.81
N GLU A 220 -15.34 13.45 2.11
CA GLU A 220 -15.71 14.75 1.52
C GLU A 220 -15.50 14.78 0.00
N LEU A 221 -14.50 14.08 -0.50
CA LEU A 221 -14.26 13.89 -1.93
C LEU A 221 -15.24 12.90 -2.59
N GLY A 222 -16.15 12.29 -1.82
CA GLY A 222 -17.12 11.29 -2.32
C GLY A 222 -16.45 10.01 -2.81
N LEU A 223 -15.26 9.70 -2.34
CA LEU A 223 -14.50 8.53 -2.78
C LEU A 223 -14.76 7.30 -1.90
N LEU A 224 -15.18 7.49 -0.64
CA LEU A 224 -15.32 6.40 0.33
C LEU A 224 -16.23 5.28 -0.19
N ASP A 225 -17.38 5.62 -0.74
CA ASP A 225 -18.36 4.66 -1.28
C ASP A 225 -17.95 4.09 -2.66
N ARG A 226 -16.91 4.65 -3.26
CA ARG A 226 -16.36 4.21 -4.55
C ARG A 226 -15.21 3.22 -4.40
N ILE A 227 -14.60 3.12 -3.20
CA ILE A 227 -13.53 2.16 -2.95
C ILE A 227 -14.11 0.75 -2.90
N ARG A 228 -13.73 -0.09 -3.86
CA ARG A 228 -14.12 -1.50 -3.97
C ARG A 228 -13.03 -2.46 -3.50
N LEU A 229 -11.76 -2.05 -3.65
CA LEU A 229 -10.59 -2.80 -3.25
C LEU A 229 -9.60 -1.84 -2.59
N ILE A 230 -8.89 -2.31 -1.57
CA ILE A 230 -7.69 -1.63 -1.04
C ILE A 230 -6.48 -2.53 -1.27
N ALA A 231 -5.49 -2.00 -1.97
CA ALA A 231 -4.24 -2.65 -2.33
C ALA A 231 -3.07 -1.98 -1.58
N PRO A 232 -2.74 -2.43 -0.35
CA PRO A 232 -1.68 -1.83 0.46
C PRO A 232 -0.30 -2.28 0.00
N SER A 233 0.75 -1.61 0.49
CA SER A 233 2.15 -1.97 0.19
C SER A 233 2.64 -3.22 0.92
N HIS A 234 1.92 -3.66 1.94
CA HIS A 234 2.25 -4.89 2.68
C HIS A 234 1.03 -5.77 2.91
N GLY A 235 1.22 -7.08 2.78
CA GLY A 235 0.24 -8.12 3.12
C GLY A 235 -0.83 -8.30 2.06
N GLN A 236 -2.04 -8.58 2.50
CA GLN A 236 -3.17 -8.96 1.66
C GLN A 236 -3.94 -7.75 1.14
N ILE A 237 -4.54 -7.93 -0.04
CA ILE A 237 -5.45 -6.98 -0.67
C ILE A 237 -6.82 -7.18 -0.04
N TRP A 238 -7.46 -6.09 0.37
CA TRP A 238 -8.78 -6.10 0.96
C TRP A 238 -9.86 -6.09 -0.12
N THR A 239 -10.64 -7.16 -0.18
CA THR A 239 -11.80 -7.30 -1.07
C THR A 239 -13.09 -6.78 -0.40
N ASP A 240 -13.08 -6.65 0.93
CA ASP A 240 -14.06 -5.90 1.71
C ASP A 240 -13.37 -4.73 2.43
N PRO A 241 -13.24 -3.56 1.77
CA PRO A 241 -12.61 -2.38 2.36
C PRO A 241 -13.27 -1.90 3.65
N THR A 242 -14.58 -2.11 3.80
CA THR A 242 -15.38 -1.64 4.94
C THR A 242 -14.82 -2.15 6.26
N LYS A 243 -14.40 -3.40 6.30
CA LYS A 243 -13.85 -4.05 7.49
C LYS A 243 -12.60 -3.34 8.01
N ILE A 244 -11.63 -3.10 7.16
CA ILE A 244 -10.35 -2.51 7.59
C ILE A 244 -10.49 -1.00 7.82
N ILE A 245 -11.29 -0.30 7.03
CA ILE A 245 -11.60 1.12 7.23
C ILE A 245 -12.25 1.33 8.60
N GLN A 246 -13.26 0.51 8.94
CA GLN A 246 -13.92 0.59 10.24
C GLN A 246 -12.95 0.26 11.39
N ALA A 247 -12.08 -0.74 11.22
CA ALA A 247 -11.08 -1.09 12.21
C ALA A 247 -10.11 0.07 12.46
N TYR A 248 -9.62 0.73 11.41
CA TYR A 248 -8.74 1.91 11.53
C TYR A 248 -9.46 3.07 12.23
N ALA A 249 -10.71 3.36 11.87
CA ALA A 249 -11.53 4.37 12.54
C ALA A 249 -11.70 4.08 14.05
N ASP A 250 -11.97 2.83 14.40
CA ASP A 250 -12.13 2.40 15.80
C ASP A 250 -10.81 2.47 16.56
N TRP A 251 -9.69 2.07 15.95
CA TRP A 251 -8.36 2.18 16.56
C TRP A 251 -7.96 3.64 16.74
N ALA A 252 -8.14 4.48 15.73
CA ALA A 252 -7.81 5.89 15.74
C ALA A 252 -8.63 6.68 16.78
N SER A 253 -9.93 6.37 16.91
CA SER A 253 -10.82 7.01 17.89
C SER A 253 -10.68 6.47 19.32
N GLY A 254 -9.88 5.41 19.55
CA GLY A 254 -9.69 4.76 20.85
C GLY A 254 -10.91 3.99 21.36
N LYS A 255 -11.89 3.68 20.51
CA LYS A 255 -13.11 2.93 20.90
C LYS A 255 -12.79 1.55 21.46
N THR A 256 -11.77 0.87 20.96
CA THR A 256 -11.31 -0.44 21.46
C THR A 256 -10.78 -0.38 22.88
N LYS A 257 -10.12 0.73 23.28
CA LYS A 257 -9.65 0.93 24.67
C LYS A 257 -10.83 1.08 25.64
N LYS A 258 -11.89 1.78 25.24
CA LYS A 258 -13.10 1.97 26.06
C LYS A 258 -13.85 0.65 26.29
N LYS A 259 -13.89 -0.25 25.31
CA LYS A 259 -14.55 -1.55 25.45
C LYS A 259 -13.80 -2.47 26.41
N ALA A 260 -12.49 -2.57 26.28
CA ALA A 260 -11.64 -3.37 27.18
C ALA A 260 -11.72 -2.89 28.63
N THR A 261 -11.78 -1.57 28.86
CA THR A 261 -11.91 -0.99 30.23
C THR A 261 -13.30 -1.28 30.82
N LYS A 262 -14.38 -1.26 30.03
CA LYS A 262 -15.72 -1.63 30.50
C LYS A 262 -15.82 -3.10 30.88
N ASP A 263 -15.23 -3.99 30.07
CA ASP A 263 -15.26 -5.43 30.32
C ASP A 263 -14.42 -5.79 31.56
N ALA A 264 -13.25 -5.16 31.75
CA ALA A 264 -12.42 -5.34 32.94
C ALA A 264 -13.14 -4.84 34.24
N ASN A 265 -13.85 -3.74 34.17
CA ASN A 265 -14.65 -3.22 35.30
C ASN A 265 -15.86 -4.10 35.60
N ASN A 266 -16.53 -4.66 34.60
CA ASN A 266 -17.64 -5.61 34.80
C ASN A 266 -17.14 -6.92 35.43
N THR A 267 -15.99 -7.43 35.03
CA THR A 267 -15.39 -8.64 35.60
C THR A 267 -14.98 -8.40 37.07
N ARG A 268 -14.45 -7.24 37.42
CA ARG A 268 -14.16 -6.83 38.81
C ARG A 268 -15.42 -6.70 39.68
N ARG A 269 -16.48 -6.10 39.13
CA ARG A 269 -17.78 -5.99 39.84
C ARG A 269 -18.43 -7.36 40.10
N ARG A 270 -18.40 -8.30 39.16
CA ARG A 270 -18.92 -9.66 39.37
C ARG A 270 -18.14 -10.41 40.46
N LYS A 271 -16.80 -10.33 40.47
CA LYS A 271 -15.98 -10.96 41.52
C LYS A 271 -16.15 -10.31 42.91
N SER A 272 -16.62 -9.08 43.04
CA SER A 272 -16.92 -8.44 44.31
C SER A 272 -18.32 -8.73 44.86
N LEU A 273 -19.21 -9.29 44.07
CA LEU A 273 -20.56 -9.72 44.45
C LEU A 273 -20.63 -11.22 44.81
N GLU A 274 -19.56 -11.96 44.53
CA GLU A 274 -19.42 -13.39 44.83
C GLU A 274 -18.56 -13.65 46.10
N ARG A 275 -18.24 -12.57 46.88
CA ARG A 275 -17.60 -12.62 48.20
C ARG A 275 -18.56 -12.02 49.24
#